data_341d2b9ac863555ac892c90d45845d90
#
_entry.id   341d2b9ac863555ac892c90d45845d90
#
_cell.length_a   1.000
_cell.length_b   1.000
_cell.length_c   1.000
_cell.angle_alpha   90.00
_cell.angle_beta   90.00
_cell.angle_gamma   90.00
#
_symmetry.space_group_name_H-M   'P 1'
#
loop_
_entity.id
_entity.type
_entity.pdbx_description
1 polymer ?
#
loop_
_entity_poly.entity_id
_entity_poly.type
_entity_poly.pdbx_seq_one_letter_code
_entity_poly.pdbx_strand_id
1 'polypeptide(L)'
;MKTQSLLSTVACAILLVACAAPAPAPTAAAPAPSAAAPEPVYQCNADGARFAVGQPLSPPLEAAARVRAGAGTVRALKPGEVVTMELNGGRLNLDVDARGRVTDVRCG
;
A
#
# COMPACT_ATOMS: atom_id res chain seq x y z
N MET A 1 57.74 63.24 31.80
CA MET A 1 58.00 62.15 32.78
C MET A 1 57.23 60.93 32.38
N LYS A 2 57.96 59.96 31.97
CA LYS A 2 57.79 58.51 32.05
C LYS A 2 56.38 58.03 31.91
N THR A 3 56.07 57.55 30.74
CA THR A 3 55.00 56.64 30.52
C THR A 3 55.55 55.39 29.83
N GLN A 4 55.54 54.29 30.55
CA GLN A 4 56.00 53.01 30.05
C GLN A 4 54.95 52.40 29.18
N SER A 5 55.41 52.06 28.01
CA SER A 5 54.72 51.25 27.04
C SER A 5 54.66 49.82 27.52
N LEU A 6 53.49 49.27 27.67
CA LEU A 6 53.27 47.84 27.88
C LEU A 6 52.67 47.29 26.58
N LEU A 7 53.53 46.65 25.85
CA LEU A 7 53.14 45.81 24.71
C LEU A 7 52.41 44.58 25.25
N SER A 8 51.14 44.56 25.01
CA SER A 8 50.34 43.34 25.23
C SER A 8 50.25 42.59 23.92
N THR A 9 51.03 41.55 23.82
CA THR A 9 50.96 40.60 22.72
C THR A 9 49.73 39.72 22.90
N VAL A 10 48.69 40.02 22.17
CA VAL A 10 47.54 39.14 22.08
C VAL A 10 47.90 38.00 21.11
N ALA A 11 48.16 36.85 21.67
CA ALA A 11 48.28 35.63 20.92
C ALA A 11 46.89 35.24 20.43
N CYS A 12 46.67 35.41 19.14
CA CYS A 12 45.48 34.98 18.47
C CYS A 12 45.57 33.43 18.28
N ALA A 13 45.00 32.70 19.22
CA ALA A 13 44.82 31.26 19.04
C ALA A 13 43.72 31.04 18.01
N ILE A 14 44.12 30.74 16.79
CA ILE A 14 43.20 30.33 15.75
C ILE A 14 42.74 28.92 16.08
N LEU A 15 41.57 28.79 16.67
CA LEU A 15 40.87 27.51 16.79
C LEU A 15 40.36 27.15 15.40
N LEU A 16 41.07 26.27 14.73
CA LEU A 16 40.55 25.56 13.56
C LEU A 16 39.44 24.66 14.02
N VAL A 17 38.22 25.14 13.99
CA VAL A 17 37.05 24.27 14.08
C VAL A 17 37.04 23.49 12.76
N ALA A 18 37.56 22.27 12.81
CA ALA A 18 37.33 21.32 11.75
C ALA A 18 35.82 21.03 11.73
N CYS A 19 35.11 21.67 10.82
CA CYS A 19 33.77 21.22 10.47
C CYS A 19 33.95 19.81 9.90
N ALA A 20 33.79 18.82 10.74
CA ALA A 20 33.53 17.46 10.25
C ALA A 20 32.17 17.52 9.54
N ALA A 21 32.22 17.55 8.22
CA ALA A 21 31.02 17.35 7.44
C ALA A 21 30.40 16.01 7.89
N PRO A 22 29.09 15.96 8.25
CA PRO A 22 28.47 14.70 8.53
C PRO A 22 28.65 13.81 7.30
N ALA A 23 29.22 12.62 7.51
CA ALA A 23 29.31 11.65 6.43
C ALA A 23 27.90 11.48 5.86
N PRO A 24 27.74 11.49 4.51
CA PRO A 24 26.43 11.22 3.94
C PRO A 24 25.95 9.90 4.54
N ALA A 25 24.76 9.93 5.14
CA ALA A 25 24.14 8.70 5.62
C ALA A 25 24.19 7.69 4.46
N PRO A 26 24.59 6.44 4.71
CA PRO A 26 24.59 5.45 3.65
C PRO A 26 23.17 5.47 3.08
N THR A 27 23.06 5.86 1.83
CA THR A 27 21.82 5.77 1.09
C THR A 27 21.43 4.32 1.23
N ALA A 28 20.35 4.03 1.97
CA ALA A 28 19.86 2.68 2.05
C ALA A 28 19.71 2.23 0.60
N ALA A 29 20.52 1.29 0.18
CA ALA A 29 20.38 0.72 -1.14
C ALA A 29 18.91 0.31 -1.24
N ALA A 30 18.20 0.82 -2.28
CA ALA A 30 16.86 0.35 -2.55
C ALA A 30 16.90 -1.17 -2.40
N PRO A 31 16.03 -1.79 -1.58
CA PRO A 31 16.09 -3.22 -1.39
C PRO A 31 16.12 -3.83 -2.78
N ALA A 32 17.18 -4.58 -3.09
CA ALA A 32 17.23 -5.34 -4.32
C ALA A 32 15.86 -6.03 -4.42
N PRO A 33 15.20 -6.05 -5.59
CA PRO A 33 13.96 -6.78 -5.73
C PRO A 33 14.21 -8.17 -5.19
N SER A 34 13.81 -8.40 -3.96
CA SER A 34 13.77 -9.73 -3.37
C SER A 34 13.05 -10.55 -4.40
N ALA A 35 13.65 -11.67 -4.84
CA ALA A 35 12.94 -12.62 -5.66
C ALA A 35 11.52 -12.67 -5.10
N ALA A 36 10.55 -12.19 -5.88
CA ALA A 36 9.20 -11.91 -5.41
C ALA A 36 8.72 -13.14 -4.65
N ALA A 37 8.35 -12.96 -3.38
CA ALA A 37 7.68 -14.02 -2.65
C ALA A 37 6.52 -14.46 -3.57
N PRO A 38 6.33 -15.77 -3.80
CA PRO A 38 5.27 -16.21 -4.70
C PRO A 38 3.97 -15.54 -4.27
N GLU A 39 3.32 -14.87 -5.21
CA GLU A 39 2.05 -14.22 -4.95
C GLU A 39 1.08 -15.27 -4.42
N PRO A 40 0.30 -14.95 -3.38
CA PRO A 40 -0.65 -15.90 -2.85
C PRO A 40 -1.63 -16.30 -3.96
N VAL A 41 -1.70 -17.58 -4.23
CA VAL A 41 -2.66 -18.12 -5.20
C VAL A 41 -4.02 -18.15 -4.49
N TYR A 42 -4.88 -17.20 -4.81
CA TYR A 42 -6.24 -17.18 -4.32
C TYR A 42 -7.10 -18.14 -5.13
N GLN A 43 -7.83 -18.98 -4.43
CA GLN A 43 -8.84 -19.85 -5.04
C GLN A 43 -10.21 -19.39 -4.55
N CYS A 44 -10.92 -18.69 -5.43
CA CYS A 44 -12.26 -18.24 -5.11
C CYS A 44 -13.23 -19.42 -5.08
N ASN A 45 -14.04 -19.47 -4.01
CA ASN A 45 -15.18 -20.35 -3.88
C ASN A 45 -16.45 -19.51 -3.68
N ALA A 46 -17.28 -19.42 -4.71
CA ALA A 46 -18.50 -18.62 -4.69
C ALA A 46 -19.50 -19.06 -3.60
N ASP A 47 -19.48 -20.31 -3.18
CA ASP A 47 -20.40 -20.81 -2.13
C ASP A 47 -20.18 -20.06 -0.81
N GLY A 48 -18.95 -19.66 -0.49
CA GLY A 48 -18.64 -18.87 0.68
C GLY A 48 -19.28 -17.47 0.68
N ALA A 49 -19.62 -16.97 -0.51
CA ALA A 49 -20.22 -15.64 -0.70
C ALA A 49 -21.75 -15.67 -0.89
N ARG A 50 -22.39 -16.83 -0.92
CA ARG A 50 -23.84 -16.93 -1.18
C ARG A 50 -24.71 -16.20 -0.19
N PHE A 51 -24.22 -15.95 1.03
CA PHE A 51 -24.93 -15.15 2.02
C PHE A 51 -25.20 -13.72 1.56
N ALA A 52 -24.40 -13.21 0.61
CA ALA A 52 -24.56 -11.86 0.07
C ALA A 52 -25.75 -11.73 -0.88
N VAL A 53 -26.20 -12.83 -1.47
CA VAL A 53 -27.37 -12.82 -2.38
C VAL A 53 -28.61 -12.33 -1.67
N GLY A 54 -29.31 -11.38 -2.29
CA GLY A 54 -30.49 -10.74 -1.72
C GLY A 54 -30.19 -9.55 -0.82
N GLN A 55 -28.95 -9.28 -0.50
CA GLN A 55 -28.56 -8.12 0.32
C GLN A 55 -28.23 -6.90 -0.55
N PRO A 56 -28.45 -5.68 -0.02
CA PRO A 56 -27.99 -4.47 -0.69
C PRO A 56 -26.45 -4.43 -0.72
N LEU A 57 -25.90 -4.10 -1.87
CA LEU A 57 -24.45 -3.96 -2.04
C LEU A 57 -23.92 -2.85 -1.13
N SER A 58 -22.84 -3.15 -0.43
CA SER A 58 -22.14 -2.19 0.42
C SER A 58 -20.68 -2.58 0.53
N PRO A 59 -19.77 -1.63 0.81
CA PRO A 59 -18.36 -1.95 1.00
C PRO A 59 -18.10 -3.03 2.08
N PRO A 60 -18.77 -3.03 3.24
CA PRO A 60 -18.63 -4.12 4.21
C PRO A 60 -19.10 -5.48 3.68
N LEU A 61 -20.17 -5.51 2.87
CA LEU A 61 -20.67 -6.74 2.27
C LEU A 61 -19.67 -7.30 1.26
N GLU A 62 -19.12 -6.45 0.39
CA GLU A 62 -18.09 -6.84 -0.57
C GLU A 62 -16.87 -7.43 0.12
N ALA A 63 -16.39 -6.76 1.17
CA ALA A 63 -15.25 -7.23 1.95
C ALA A 63 -15.53 -8.60 2.61
N ALA A 64 -16.70 -8.76 3.22
CA ALA A 64 -17.09 -10.01 3.86
C ALA A 64 -17.25 -11.15 2.84
N ALA A 65 -17.86 -10.86 1.69
CA ALA A 65 -18.03 -11.83 0.61
C ALA A 65 -16.68 -12.28 0.06
N ARG A 66 -15.77 -11.34 -0.19
CA ARG A 66 -14.40 -11.64 -0.65
C ARG A 66 -13.67 -12.56 0.32
N VAL A 67 -13.67 -12.24 1.60
CA VAL A 67 -12.98 -13.05 2.62
C VAL A 67 -13.57 -14.44 2.72
N ARG A 68 -14.90 -14.57 2.78
CA ARG A 68 -15.56 -15.89 2.89
C ARG A 68 -15.43 -16.74 1.64
N ALA A 69 -15.32 -16.11 0.48
CA ALA A 69 -15.03 -16.81 -0.77
C ALA A 69 -13.55 -17.19 -0.92
N GLY A 70 -12.67 -16.72 -0.04
CA GLY A 70 -11.23 -16.90 -0.20
C GLY A 70 -10.67 -16.20 -1.44
N ALA A 71 -11.38 -15.17 -1.93
CA ALA A 71 -10.99 -14.45 -3.12
C ALA A 71 -9.92 -13.37 -2.81
N GLY A 72 -9.02 -13.18 -3.74
CA GLY A 72 -8.03 -12.11 -3.68
C GLY A 72 -8.64 -10.74 -3.98
N THR A 73 -9.62 -10.70 -4.88
CA THR A 73 -10.33 -9.49 -5.29
C THR A 73 -11.83 -9.73 -5.40
N VAL A 74 -12.59 -8.64 -5.35
CA VAL A 74 -14.04 -8.65 -5.54
C VAL A 74 -14.42 -7.57 -6.54
N ARG A 75 -15.42 -7.85 -7.35
CA ARG A 75 -15.97 -6.91 -8.33
C ARG A 75 -17.50 -6.97 -8.30
N ALA A 76 -18.15 -5.83 -8.20
CA ALA A 76 -19.58 -5.70 -8.37
C ALA A 76 -19.90 -5.43 -9.85
N LEU A 77 -20.87 -6.15 -10.39
CA LEU A 77 -21.30 -6.05 -11.78
C LEU A 77 -22.74 -5.53 -11.82
N LYS A 78 -22.90 -4.36 -12.39
CA LYS A 78 -24.22 -3.74 -12.61
C LYS A 78 -24.85 -4.22 -13.92
N PRO A 79 -26.17 -4.17 -14.05
CA PRO A 79 -26.83 -4.54 -15.31
C PRO A 79 -26.33 -3.69 -16.46
N GLY A 80 -25.95 -4.34 -17.57
CA GLY A 80 -25.47 -3.65 -18.76
C GLY A 80 -24.05 -3.11 -18.69
N GLU A 81 -23.34 -3.35 -17.59
CA GLU A 81 -21.94 -2.97 -17.48
C GLU A 81 -21.07 -3.82 -18.39
N VAL A 82 -20.25 -3.16 -19.20
CA VAL A 82 -19.27 -3.85 -20.04
C VAL A 82 -18.09 -4.25 -19.18
N VAL A 83 -17.83 -5.53 -19.13
CA VAL A 83 -16.71 -6.10 -18.35
C VAL A 83 -15.74 -6.81 -19.28
N THR A 84 -14.46 -6.80 -18.92
CA THR A 84 -13.45 -7.58 -19.61
C THR A 84 -13.71 -9.08 -19.39
N MET A 85 -13.50 -9.87 -20.44
CA MET A 85 -13.69 -11.32 -20.43
C MET A 85 -12.48 -12.08 -19.86
N GLU A 86 -11.62 -11.39 -19.16
CA GLU A 86 -10.46 -12.01 -18.53
C GLU A 86 -10.88 -12.97 -17.43
N LEU A 87 -10.47 -14.20 -17.57
CA LEU A 87 -10.67 -15.21 -16.53
C LEU A 87 -9.69 -14.97 -15.37
N ASN A 88 -10.23 -14.83 -14.18
CA ASN A 88 -9.44 -14.68 -12.96
C ASN A 88 -9.99 -15.56 -11.85
N GLY A 89 -9.37 -16.71 -11.66
CA GLY A 89 -9.80 -17.70 -10.67
C GLY A 89 -9.74 -17.24 -9.21
N GLY A 90 -9.03 -16.14 -8.94
CA GLY A 90 -8.96 -15.51 -7.62
C GLY A 90 -9.94 -14.35 -7.43
N ARG A 91 -10.81 -14.07 -8.39
CA ARG A 91 -11.75 -12.94 -8.33
C ARG A 91 -13.17 -13.41 -8.06
N LEU A 92 -13.82 -12.77 -7.09
CA LEU A 92 -15.24 -12.90 -6.84
C LEU A 92 -16.01 -11.82 -7.60
N ASN A 93 -17.06 -12.20 -8.33
CA ASN A 93 -17.99 -11.28 -8.95
C ASN A 93 -19.31 -11.33 -8.18
N LEU A 94 -19.84 -10.14 -7.88
CA LEU A 94 -21.15 -9.94 -7.28
C LEU A 94 -22.04 -9.30 -8.34
N ASP A 95 -22.96 -10.04 -8.91
CA ASP A 95 -23.93 -9.49 -9.84
C ASP A 95 -25.00 -8.76 -9.05
N VAL A 96 -25.30 -7.51 -9.42
CA VAL A 96 -26.29 -6.68 -8.74
C VAL A 96 -27.38 -6.25 -9.72
N ASP A 97 -28.60 -6.07 -9.20
CA ASP A 97 -29.72 -5.55 -9.97
C ASP A 97 -29.68 -4.01 -10.04
N ALA A 98 -30.67 -3.44 -10.74
CA ALA A 98 -30.81 -1.99 -10.89
C ALA A 98 -31.04 -1.26 -9.56
N ARG A 99 -31.43 -1.97 -8.51
CA ARG A 99 -31.66 -1.44 -7.16
C ARG A 99 -30.40 -1.54 -6.28
N GLY A 100 -29.30 -2.10 -6.82
CA GLY A 100 -28.08 -2.31 -6.07
C GLY A 100 -28.12 -3.52 -5.13
N ARG A 101 -29.02 -4.47 -5.36
CA ARG A 101 -29.13 -5.69 -4.58
C ARG A 101 -28.39 -6.82 -5.26
N VAL A 102 -27.62 -7.58 -4.51
CA VAL A 102 -26.87 -8.73 -5.03
C VAL A 102 -27.84 -9.83 -5.47
N THR A 103 -27.72 -10.27 -6.73
CA THR A 103 -28.58 -11.28 -7.33
C THR A 103 -27.87 -12.61 -7.50
N ASP A 104 -26.56 -12.58 -7.72
CA ASP A 104 -25.76 -13.78 -7.88
C ASP A 104 -24.31 -13.53 -7.48
N VAL A 105 -23.59 -14.60 -7.20
CA VAL A 105 -22.17 -14.60 -6.86
C VAL A 105 -21.45 -15.69 -7.65
N ARG A 106 -20.33 -15.36 -8.25
CA ARG A 106 -19.53 -16.29 -9.06
C ARG A 106 -18.05 -15.93 -9.06
N CYS A 107 -17.22 -16.92 -9.27
CA CYS A 107 -15.78 -16.75 -9.44
C CYS A 107 -15.40 -16.60 -10.92
N GLY A 108 -14.39 -15.79 -11.22
CA GLY A 108 -13.88 -15.70 -12.58
C GLY A 108 -13.57 -14.33 -13.12
#